data_2fa4b30297a9935f844bcb93a38ec6cf
#
_entry.id   2fa4b30297a9935f844bcb93a38ec6cf
#
_cell.length_a   1.000
_cell.length_b   1.000
_cell.length_c   1.000
_cell.angle_alpha   90.00
_cell.angle_beta   90.00
_cell.angle_gamma   90.00
#
_symmetry.space_group_name_H-M   'P 1'
#
loop_
_entity.id
_entity.type
_entity.pdbx_description
1 polymer ?
#
loop_
_entity_poly.entity_id
_entity_poly.type
_entity_poly.pdbx_seq_one_letter_code
_entity_poly.pdbx_strand_id
1 'polypeptide(L)'
;MKTLIALLGLTALLSAADGGALYQKCAACHGAKGEKAALGKSEVIAGWKSDKVLDALKGYKAGTRNTKGMGALMKGQTAALSDADMKALADHIAGLK
;
A
#
# COMPACT_ATOMS: atom_id res chain seq x y z
N MET A 1 4.07 25.39 -27.47
CA MET A 1 4.01 25.17 -27.09
C MET A 1 3.44 24.75 -26.41
N LYS A 2 3.14 24.81 -26.49
CA LYS A 2 2.56 24.47 -25.92
C LYS A 2 2.40 23.50 -25.47
N THR A 3 2.68 23.04 -25.57
CA THR A 3 2.55 22.14 -25.20
C THR A 3 3.08 21.56 -24.32
N LEU A 4 3.65 21.59 -24.30
CA LEU A 4 4.24 21.14 -23.46
C LEU A 4 3.95 21.10 -22.25
N ILE A 5 3.64 21.51 -22.02
CA ILE A 5 3.34 21.71 -20.97
C ILE A 5 2.69 20.92 -20.35
N ALA A 6 2.22 20.56 -20.90
CA ALA A 6 1.43 19.76 -20.31
C ALA A 6 2.07 18.67 -19.74
N LEU A 7 2.84 18.62 -20.07
CA LEU A 7 3.37 17.70 -19.56
C LEU A 7 3.64 17.62 -18.36
N LEU A 8 3.77 18.34 -18.09
CA LEU A 8 4.07 18.29 -17.01
C LEU A 8 3.28 17.95 -16.17
N GLY A 9 2.66 18.13 -16.29
CA GLY A 9 1.88 17.84 -15.41
C GLY A 9 1.55 16.62 -15.18
N LEU A 10 1.84 16.38 -15.58
CA LEU A 10 1.57 15.48 -15.26
C LEU A 10 2.23 14.66 -14.72
N THR A 11 2.90 14.78 -14.95
CA THR A 11 3.71 14.05 -14.61
C THR A 11 3.83 13.73 -13.41
N ALA A 12 4.04 13.87 -13.15
CA ALA A 12 4.17 13.56 -12.18
C ALA A 12 3.51 13.31 -11.32
N LEU A 13 3.30 13.47 -11.48
CA LEU A 13 2.81 13.31 -10.81
C LEU A 13 2.24 12.53 -10.35
N LEU A 14 2.13 12.45 -10.30
CA LEU A 14 1.50 11.89 -10.01
C LEU A 14 1.47 10.77 -9.76
N SER A 15 1.58 10.58 -10.15
CA SER A 15 1.60 9.27 -10.40
C SER A 15 2.22 8.49 -9.34
N ALA A 16 3.10 9.06 -8.70
CA ALA A 16 3.83 8.38 -7.67
C ALA A 16 2.93 7.86 -6.57
N ALA A 17 1.80 8.42 -6.36
CA ALA A 17 0.94 8.01 -5.26
C ALA A 17 -0.32 7.31 -5.75
N ASP A 18 -0.19 6.40 -6.71
CA ASP A 18 -1.30 5.60 -7.21
C ASP A 18 -1.46 4.34 -6.35
N GLY A 19 -2.42 4.35 -5.43
CA GLY A 19 -2.64 3.23 -4.53
C GLY A 19 -2.98 1.93 -5.22
N GLY A 20 -3.75 2.00 -6.31
CA GLY A 20 -4.10 0.80 -7.08
C GLY A 20 -2.88 0.15 -7.70
N ALA A 21 -1.99 0.95 -8.28
CA ALA A 21 -0.77 0.42 -8.86
C ALA A 21 0.17 -0.10 -7.77
N LEU A 22 0.27 0.59 -6.66
CA LEU A 22 1.10 0.15 -5.54
C LEU A 22 0.60 -1.17 -4.96
N TYR A 23 -0.71 -1.38 -4.96
CA TYR A 23 -1.31 -2.57 -4.39
C TYR A 23 -1.03 -3.84 -5.21
N GLN A 24 -0.59 -3.71 -6.46
CA GLN A 24 -0.39 -4.87 -7.33
C GLN A 24 0.50 -5.94 -6.70
N LYS A 25 1.59 -5.55 -6.07
CA LYS A 25 2.46 -6.53 -5.46
C LYS A 25 1.90 -7.08 -4.15
N CYS A 26 0.99 -6.38 -3.52
CA CYS A 26 0.34 -6.84 -2.30
C CYS A 26 -0.73 -7.89 -2.61
N ALA A 27 -1.34 -7.78 -3.78
CA ALA A 27 -2.43 -8.66 -4.19
C ALA A 27 -2.00 -10.13 -4.28
N ALA A 28 -0.74 -10.38 -4.55
CA ALA A 28 -0.24 -11.76 -4.66
C ALA A 28 -0.50 -12.56 -3.38
N CYS A 29 -0.40 -11.91 -2.23
CA CYS A 29 -0.62 -12.57 -0.94
C CYS A 29 -1.97 -12.20 -0.33
N HIS A 30 -2.37 -10.93 -0.46
CA HIS A 30 -3.60 -10.44 0.19
C HIS A 30 -4.86 -10.57 -0.67
N GLY A 31 -4.72 -10.93 -1.94
CA GLY A 31 -5.84 -11.02 -2.87
C GLY A 31 -6.09 -9.68 -3.55
N ALA A 32 -6.74 -9.73 -4.73
CA ALA A 32 -7.02 -8.53 -5.51
C ALA A 32 -7.87 -7.52 -4.76
N LYS A 33 -8.69 -7.98 -3.81
CA LYS A 33 -9.57 -7.13 -3.02
C LYS A 33 -9.24 -7.20 -1.53
N GLY A 34 -8.03 -7.62 -1.18
CA GLY A 34 -7.62 -7.77 0.21
C GLY A 34 -8.36 -8.87 0.96
N GLU A 35 -8.94 -9.80 0.23
CA GLU A 35 -9.85 -10.81 0.81
C GLU A 35 -9.14 -12.05 1.35
N LYS A 36 -7.83 -12.16 1.12
CA LYS A 36 -7.09 -13.34 1.57
C LYS A 36 -6.25 -13.06 2.80
N ALA A 37 -6.20 -14.03 3.69
CA ALA A 37 -5.23 -14.02 4.78
C ALA A 37 -3.88 -14.37 4.18
N ALA A 38 -2.99 -13.40 4.04
CA ALA A 38 -1.71 -13.57 3.36
C ALA A 38 -0.97 -14.78 3.94
N LEU A 39 -0.57 -15.70 3.08
CA LEU A 39 0.12 -16.94 3.44
C LEU A 39 -0.66 -17.77 4.49
N GLY A 40 -1.95 -17.55 4.61
CA GLY A 40 -2.78 -18.21 5.60
C GLY A 40 -2.51 -17.76 7.03
N LYS A 41 -1.73 -16.70 7.21
CA LYS A 41 -1.31 -16.25 8.56
C LYS A 41 -1.79 -14.85 8.91
N SER A 42 -1.80 -13.96 7.92
CA SER A 42 -2.17 -12.57 8.15
C SER A 42 -3.69 -12.43 8.21
N GLU A 43 -4.15 -11.28 8.67
CA GLU A 43 -5.59 -10.99 8.66
C GLU A 43 -6.04 -10.59 7.26
N VAL A 44 -7.32 -10.79 6.98
CA VAL A 44 -7.95 -10.23 5.80
C VAL A 44 -8.01 -8.73 5.99
N ILE A 45 -7.50 -7.97 5.01
CA ILE A 45 -7.38 -6.52 5.14
C ILE A 45 -8.44 -5.73 4.37
N ALA A 46 -9.29 -6.41 3.62
CA ALA A 46 -10.34 -5.74 2.85
C ALA A 46 -11.18 -4.84 3.74
N GLY A 47 -11.29 -3.58 3.37
CA GLY A 47 -12.14 -2.65 4.09
C GLY A 47 -11.65 -2.16 5.44
N TRP A 48 -10.39 -2.44 5.80
CA TRP A 48 -9.83 -1.83 7.00
C TRP A 48 -9.85 -0.31 6.84
N LYS A 49 -10.04 0.41 7.93
CA LYS A 49 -9.98 1.88 7.88
C LYS A 49 -8.61 2.34 7.45
N SER A 50 -8.59 3.42 6.67
CA SER A 50 -7.35 3.95 6.10
C SER A 50 -6.27 4.23 7.16
N ASP A 51 -6.64 4.86 8.28
CA ASP A 51 -5.64 5.14 9.32
C ASP A 51 -5.12 3.87 9.98
N LYS A 52 -5.93 2.82 10.09
CA LYS A 52 -5.45 1.54 10.62
C LYS A 52 -4.43 0.92 9.67
N VAL A 53 -4.69 0.97 8.37
CA VAL A 53 -3.77 0.44 7.36
C VAL A 53 -2.49 1.24 7.35
N LEU A 54 -2.60 2.57 7.36
CA LEU A 54 -1.44 3.45 7.33
C LEU A 54 -0.53 3.21 8.53
N ASP A 55 -1.12 3.08 9.70
CA ASP A 55 -0.39 2.82 10.93
C ASP A 55 0.35 1.49 10.84
N ALA A 56 -0.32 0.46 10.31
CA ALA A 56 0.30 -0.85 10.14
C ALA A 56 1.45 -0.79 9.15
N LEU A 57 1.27 -0.11 8.01
CA LEU A 57 2.32 0.01 7.00
C LEU A 57 3.54 0.73 7.57
N LYS A 58 3.34 1.82 8.29
CA LYS A 58 4.44 2.55 8.92
C LYS A 58 5.16 1.69 9.96
N GLY A 59 4.40 0.92 10.73
CA GLY A 59 4.99 0.03 11.72
C GLY A 59 5.84 -1.07 11.08
N TYR A 60 5.37 -1.64 9.99
CA TYR A 60 6.15 -2.65 9.26
C TYR A 60 7.42 -2.04 8.67
N LYS A 61 7.30 -0.88 8.04
CA LYS A 61 8.47 -0.22 7.44
C LYS A 61 9.50 0.13 8.49
N ALA A 62 9.06 0.59 9.65
CA ALA A 62 9.95 0.94 10.75
C ALA A 62 10.52 -0.29 11.48
N GLY A 63 9.92 -1.46 11.27
CA GLY A 63 10.33 -2.68 11.93
C GLY A 63 9.78 -2.85 13.34
N THR A 64 8.76 -2.07 13.70
CA THR A 64 8.18 -2.10 15.05
C THR A 64 6.93 -2.96 15.16
N ARG A 65 6.44 -3.50 14.03
CA ARG A 65 5.24 -4.32 14.00
C ARG A 65 5.59 -5.74 13.57
N ASN A 66 5.09 -6.72 14.29
CA ASN A 66 5.32 -8.13 13.97
C ASN A 66 4.08 -8.97 14.22
N THR A 67 2.94 -8.46 13.82
CA THR A 67 1.66 -9.15 14.00
C THR A 67 1.68 -10.49 13.24
N LYS A 68 1.28 -11.55 13.93
CA LYS A 68 1.26 -12.91 13.34
C LYS A 68 2.62 -13.40 12.88
N GLY A 69 3.70 -12.80 13.38
CA GLY A 69 5.04 -13.20 13.00
C GLY A 69 5.45 -12.78 11.61
N MET A 70 4.70 -11.88 10.98
CA MET A 70 4.91 -11.48 9.58
C MET A 70 5.71 -10.18 9.44
N GLY A 71 6.27 -9.67 10.53
CA GLY A 71 6.94 -8.38 10.52
C GLY A 71 8.11 -8.29 9.55
N ALA A 72 8.98 -9.30 9.54
CA ALA A 72 10.15 -9.29 8.66
C ALA A 72 9.76 -9.28 7.20
N LEU A 73 8.77 -10.09 6.83
CA LEU A 73 8.29 -10.15 5.45
C LEU A 73 7.67 -8.82 5.04
N MET A 74 6.79 -8.27 5.87
CA MET A 74 6.10 -7.02 5.55
C MET A 74 7.06 -5.82 5.58
N LYS A 75 8.09 -5.87 6.40
CA LYS A 75 9.11 -4.82 6.38
C LYS A 75 9.77 -4.76 5.01
N GLY A 76 10.10 -5.92 4.44
CA GLY A 76 10.67 -5.99 3.10
C GLY A 76 9.70 -5.45 2.05
N GLN A 77 8.41 -5.74 2.18
CA GLN A 77 7.40 -5.29 1.22
C GLN A 77 7.16 -3.77 1.29
N THR A 78 7.37 -3.17 2.46
CA THR A 78 7.09 -1.73 2.66
C THR A 78 8.35 -0.85 2.55
N ALA A 79 9.53 -1.44 2.47
CA ALA A 79 10.79 -0.71 2.56
C ALA A 79 10.92 0.42 1.54
N ALA A 80 10.43 0.23 0.33
CA ALA A 80 10.56 1.21 -0.73
C ALA A 80 9.42 2.22 -0.78
N LEU A 81 8.43 2.11 0.09
CA LEU A 81 7.27 3.00 0.08
C LEU A 81 7.58 4.31 0.78
N SER A 82 7.22 5.42 0.14
CA SER A 82 7.26 6.74 0.78
C SER A 82 6.03 6.93 1.64
N ASP A 83 5.98 8.01 2.42
CA ASP A 83 4.80 8.35 3.20
C ASP A 83 3.59 8.56 2.30
N ALA A 84 3.78 9.23 1.16
CA ALA A 84 2.71 9.46 0.20
C ALA A 84 2.22 8.13 -0.40
N ASP A 85 3.15 7.22 -0.70
CA ASP A 85 2.81 5.89 -1.21
C ASP A 85 1.98 5.11 -0.19
N MET A 86 2.40 5.14 1.07
CA MET A 86 1.68 4.42 2.12
C MET A 86 0.28 4.99 2.34
N LYS A 87 0.14 6.31 2.26
CA LYS A 87 -1.17 6.95 2.39
C LYS A 87 -2.09 6.55 1.23
N ALA A 88 -1.58 6.60 0.01
CA ALA A 88 -2.36 6.22 -1.17
C ALA A 88 -2.75 4.74 -1.10
N LEU A 89 -1.83 3.89 -0.67
CA LEU A 89 -2.08 2.47 -0.53
C LEU A 89 -3.13 2.21 0.55
N ALA A 90 -3.02 2.90 1.69
CA ALA A 90 -3.99 2.76 2.78
C ALA A 90 -5.39 3.16 2.32
N ASP A 91 -5.50 4.27 1.59
CA ASP A 91 -6.80 4.72 1.08
C ASP A 91 -7.37 3.71 0.08
N HIS A 92 -6.51 3.13 -0.76
CA HIS A 92 -6.94 2.11 -1.71
C HIS A 92 -7.50 0.88 -0.98
N ILE A 93 -6.77 0.38 0.00
CA ILE A 93 -7.20 -0.81 0.76
C ILE A 93 -8.50 -0.53 1.51
N ALA A 94 -8.64 0.64 2.08
CA ALA A 94 -9.86 1.00 2.81
C ALA A 94 -11.10 0.97 1.91
N GLY A 95 -10.92 1.19 0.62
CA GLY A 95 -12.00 1.15 -0.35
C GLY A 95 -12.30 -0.24 -0.92
N LEU A 96 -11.51 -1.25 -0.58
CA LEU A 96 -11.74 -2.60 -1.07
C LEU A 96 -12.88 -3.27 -0.31
N LYS A 97 -13.67 -4.07 -1.00
CA LYS A 97 -14.82 -4.73 -0.36
C LYS A 97 -15.02 -6.15 -0.85
#